data_72b1d7c3c4c617db77a90be421c838ee
#
_entry.id   72b1d7c3c4c617db77a90be421c838ee
#
_cell.length_a   1.000
_cell.length_b   1.000
_cell.length_c   1.000
_cell.angle_alpha   90.00
_cell.angle_beta   90.00
_cell.angle_gamma   90.00
#
_symmetry.space_group_name_H-M   'P 1'
#
loop_
_entity.id
_entity.type
_entity.pdbx_description
1 polymer ?
#
loop_
_entity_poly.entity_id
_entity_poly.type
_entity_poly.pdbx_seq_one_letter_code
_entity_poly.pdbx_strand_id
1 'polypeptide(L)' 'MDTNNRYSVLLVDDEEDVIQIIVKKLDWEAMGLKIIGHAANGVEALELAEELQPDI' A
#
# COMPACT_ATOMS: atom_id res chain seq x y z
N MET A 1 6.01 -11.79 -20.27
CA MET A 1 6.05 -11.05 -19.01
C MET A 1 5.04 -11.62 -18.03
N ASP A 2 5.46 -11.82 -16.83
CA ASP A 2 4.63 -12.43 -15.81
C ASP A 2 3.68 -11.42 -15.18
N THR A 3 2.37 -11.59 -15.37
CA THR A 3 1.38 -10.69 -14.85
C THR A 3 1.17 -10.83 -13.34
N ASN A 4 1.77 -11.86 -12.73
CA ASN A 4 1.66 -12.08 -11.29
C ASN A 4 2.72 -11.34 -10.50
N ASN A 5 3.70 -10.74 -11.18
CA ASN A 5 4.76 -9.97 -10.51
C ASN A 5 4.27 -8.56 -10.21
N ARG A 6 3.59 -8.43 -9.10
CA ARG A 6 3.13 -7.13 -8.63
C ARG A 6 3.95 -6.73 -7.41
N TYR A 7 4.28 -5.44 -7.36
CA TYR A 7 4.96 -4.90 -6.19
C TYR A 7 3.93 -4.63 -5.09
N SER A 8 4.25 -5.05 -3.89
CA SER A 8 3.39 -4.78 -2.75
C SER A 8 3.67 -3.38 -2.20
N VAL A 9 2.60 -2.68 -1.85
CA VAL A 9 2.67 -1.29 -1.42
C VAL A 9 2.03 -1.12 -0.06
N LEU A 10 2.70 -0.40 0.82
CA LEU A 10 2.16 0.01 2.11
C LEU A 10 1.91 1.52 2.06
N LEU A 11 0.68 1.93 2.30
CA LEU A 11 0.32 3.34 2.34
C LEU A 11 0.40 3.88 3.76
N VAL A 12 0.97 5.07 3.92
CA VAL A 12 1.09 5.72 5.22
C VAL A 12 0.55 7.13 5.13
N ASP A 13 -0.48 7.44 5.91
CA ASP A 13 -1.07 8.76 5.96
C ASP A 13 -1.88 8.87 7.25
N ASP A 14 -1.83 10.02 7.92
CA ASP A 14 -2.59 10.25 9.14
C ASP A 14 -4.07 10.56 8.85
N GLU A 15 -4.45 10.74 7.60
CA GLU A 15 -5.83 10.98 7.21
C GLU A 15 -6.39 9.77 6.48
N GLU A 16 -7.25 9.04 7.18
CA GLU A 16 -7.85 7.83 6.64
C GLU A 16 -8.69 8.09 5.40
N ASP A 17 -9.35 9.24 5.34
CA ASP A 17 -10.16 9.61 4.17
C ASP A 17 -9.31 9.74 2.92
N VAL A 18 -8.10 10.28 3.06
CA VAL A 18 -7.17 10.42 1.94
C VAL A 18 -6.74 9.05 1.43
N ILE A 19 -6.44 8.13 2.34
CA ILE A 19 -6.08 6.77 1.97
C ILE A 19 -7.21 6.11 1.18
N GLN A 20 -8.44 6.25 1.64
CA GLN A 20 -9.60 5.69 0.96
C GLN A 20 -9.75 6.23 -0.47
N ILE A 21 -9.53 7.52 -0.63
CA ILE A 21 -9.61 8.16 -1.95
C ILE A 21 -8.52 7.61 -2.88
N ILE A 22 -7.30 7.52 -2.39
CA ILE A 22 -6.17 7.02 -3.17
C ILE A 22 -6.42 5.57 -3.61
N VAL A 23 -6.88 4.74 -2.70
CA VAL A 23 -7.15 3.33 -3.00
C VAL A 23 -8.22 3.19 -4.06
N LYS A 24 -9.25 4.04 -4.01
CA LYS A 24 -10.38 3.94 -4.96
C LYS A 24 -10.10 4.56 -6.32
N LYS A 25 -9.35 5.65 -6.35
CA LYS A 25 -9.18 6.42 -7.59
C LYS A 25 -8.06 5.90 -8.49
N LEU A 26 -7.06 5.28 -7.94
CA LEU A 26 -5.95 4.78 -8.74
C LEU A 26 -6.17 3.32 -9.10
N ASP A 27 -5.87 2.98 -10.35
CA ASP A 27 -5.93 1.60 -10.79
C ASP A 27 -4.58 0.93 -10.50
N TRP A 28 -4.44 0.44 -9.28
CA TRP A 28 -3.19 -0.16 -8.82
C TRP A 28 -2.80 -1.39 -9.62
N GLU A 29 -3.79 -2.18 -10.03
CA GLU A 29 -3.52 -3.37 -10.83
C GLU A 29 -2.93 -3.01 -12.19
N ALA A 30 -3.44 -1.96 -12.82
CA ALA A 30 -2.92 -1.52 -14.11
C ALA A 30 -1.48 -1.04 -14.01
N MET A 31 -1.08 -0.54 -12.84
CA MET A 31 0.28 -0.10 -12.59
C MET A 31 1.20 -1.22 -12.11
N GLY A 32 0.68 -2.42 -11.94
CA GLY A 32 1.47 -3.53 -11.44
C GLY A 32 1.74 -3.45 -9.95
N LEU A 33 0.85 -2.78 -9.20
CA LEU A 33 0.99 -2.59 -7.76
C LEU A 33 -0.16 -3.24 -7.02
N LYS A 34 0.12 -3.66 -5.79
CA LYS A 34 -0.90 -4.23 -4.92
C LYS A 34 -0.78 -3.61 -3.54
N ILE A 35 -1.86 -3.00 -3.07
CA ILE A 35 -1.88 -2.43 -1.73
C ILE A 35 -2.15 -3.55 -0.74
N ILE A 36 -1.20 -3.77 0.17
CA ILE A 36 -1.27 -4.85 1.16
C ILE A 36 -1.63 -4.35 2.56
N GLY A 37 -1.66 -3.03 2.74
CA GLY A 37 -2.05 -2.47 4.02
C GLY A 37 -1.91 -0.96 4.02
N HIS A 38 -2.37 -0.34 5.09
CA HIS A 38 -2.19 1.08 5.29
C HIS A 38 -1.95 1.37 6.78
N ALA A 39 -1.25 2.46 7.05
CA ALA A 39 -0.92 2.86 8.41
C ALA A 39 -1.26 4.34 8.59
N ALA A 40 -1.65 4.70 9.81
CA ALA A 40 -2.01 6.08 10.13
C ALA A 40 -0.83 6.92 10.61
N ASN A 41 0.26 6.26 10.98
CA ASN A 41 1.45 6.97 11.49
C ASN A 41 2.70 6.13 11.28
N GLY A 42 3.85 6.71 11.63
CA GLY A 42 5.13 6.04 11.44
C GLY A 42 5.33 4.80 12.27
N VAL A 43 4.77 4.76 13.48
CA VAL A 43 4.89 3.58 14.35
C VAL A 43 4.14 2.40 13.75
N GLU A 44 2.91 2.61 13.32
CA GLU A 44 2.14 1.57 12.65
C GLU A 44 2.81 1.14 11.35
N ALA A 45 3.37 2.10 10.61
CA ALA A 45 4.06 1.81 9.36
C ALA A 45 5.23 0.87 9.59
N LEU A 46 6.03 1.11 10.63
CA LEU A 46 7.16 0.25 10.95
C LEU A 46 6.71 -1.16 11.33
N GLU A 47 5.68 -1.27 12.14
CA GLU A 47 5.14 -2.55 12.54
C GLU A 47 4.63 -3.35 11.34
N LEU A 48 3.87 -2.69 10.47
CA LEU A 48 3.33 -3.33 9.29
C LEU A 48 4.43 -3.67 8.28
N ALA A 49 5.43 -2.82 8.15
CA ALA A 49 6.54 -3.08 7.25
C ALA A 49 7.32 -4.32 7.69
N GLU A 50 7.51 -4.52 8.99
CA GLU A 50 8.17 -5.71 9.50
C GLU A 50 7.33 -6.95 9.27
N GLU A 51 6.02 -6.85 9.49
CA GLU A 51 5.11 -7.98 9.36
C GLU A 51 4.84 -8.35 7.90
N LEU A 52 4.56 -7.37 7.06
CA LEU A 52 4.14 -7.59 5.69
C LEU A 52 5.29 -7.56 4.68
N GLN A 53 6.39 -6.92 5.01
CA GLN A 53 7.56 -6.78 4.16
C GLN A 53 7.21 -6.28 2.75
N PRO A 54 6.59 -5.09 2.64
CA PRO A 54 6.21 -4.56 1.34
C PRO A 54 7.43 -4.16 0.51
N ASP A 55 7.27 -4.16 -0.81
CA ASP A 55 8.32 -3.69 -1.71
C ASP A 55 8.43 -2.17 -1.69
N ILE A 56 7.33 -1.50 -1.45
CA ILE A 56 7.27 -0.04 -1.44
C ILE A 56 6.55 0.45 -0.19
#